data_7a6668025ab9b4a06cf56270816827ae
#
_entry.id   7a6668025ab9b4a06cf56270816827ae
#
_cell.length_a   1.000
_cell.length_b   1.000
_cell.length_c   1.000
_cell.angle_alpha   90.00
_cell.angle_beta   90.00
_cell.angle_gamma   90.00
#
_symmetry.space_group_name_H-M   'P 1'
#
loop_
_entity.id
_entity.type
_entity.pdbx_description
1 polymer ?
#
loop_
_entity_poly.entity_id
_entity_poly.type
_entity_poly.pdbx_seq_one_letter_code
_entity_poly.pdbx_strand_id
1 'polypeptide(L)'
;AYTIESQYNAYSDTGNFAVYMGVDPHSRERAIELVFKELDKLKTQRLGTLQLSNAKKQLIGQVALSNESGMNELLGITRSAFYEEHIETLSETITKLQSITSDELMDVANEIYCEDNINMLIFNGME
;
A
#
# COMPACT_ATOMS: atom_id res chain seq x y z
N ALA A 1 14.73 -6.04 9.61
CA ALA A 1 13.67 -5.06 9.93
C ALA A 1 12.83 -5.61 11.06
N TYR A 2 12.47 -4.77 12.03
CA TYR A 2 11.52 -5.12 13.09
C TYR A 2 10.08 -4.94 12.62
N THR A 3 9.87 -3.94 11.79
CA THR A 3 8.56 -3.61 11.21
C THR A 3 8.76 -3.12 9.80
N ILE A 4 7.88 -3.51 8.89
CA ILE A 4 7.76 -2.93 7.56
C ILE A 4 6.28 -2.85 7.21
N GLU A 5 5.84 -1.67 6.83
CA GLU A 5 4.44 -1.39 6.50
C GLU A 5 4.37 -0.49 5.27
N SER A 6 3.33 -0.66 4.48
CA SER A 6 3.03 0.25 3.38
C SER A 6 1.63 0.82 3.55
N GLN A 7 1.48 2.09 3.25
CA GLN A 7 0.22 2.83 3.40
C GLN A 7 -0.05 3.65 2.15
N TYR A 8 -1.31 3.70 1.79
CA TYR A 8 -1.82 4.64 0.81
C TYR A 8 -2.79 5.60 1.50
N ASN A 9 -2.54 6.89 1.38
CA ASN A 9 -3.40 7.93 1.92
C ASN A 9 -3.94 8.78 0.77
N ALA A 10 -5.26 8.79 0.63
CA ALA A 10 -5.97 9.66 -0.29
C ALA A 10 -6.51 10.87 0.46
N TYR A 11 -6.28 12.06 -0.08
CA TYR A 11 -6.82 13.33 0.35
C TYR A 11 -7.69 13.92 -0.76
N SER A 12 -8.42 15.00 -0.50
CA SER A 12 -9.33 15.61 -1.48
C SER A 12 -8.62 16.20 -2.71
N ASP A 13 -7.37 16.59 -2.58
CA ASP A 13 -6.57 17.30 -3.59
C ASP A 13 -5.22 16.63 -3.90
N THR A 14 -4.87 15.57 -3.18
CA THR A 14 -3.59 14.88 -3.33
C THR A 14 -3.66 13.47 -2.74
N GLY A 15 -2.56 12.74 -2.85
CA GLY A 15 -2.39 11.45 -2.20
C GLY A 15 -0.92 11.13 -2.00
N ASN A 16 -0.64 10.20 -1.11
CA ASN A 16 0.70 9.67 -0.97
C ASN A 16 0.69 8.15 -0.78
N PHE A 17 1.74 7.52 -1.25
CA PHE A 17 2.10 6.15 -0.91
C PHE A 17 3.36 6.21 -0.05
N ALA A 18 3.34 5.57 1.10
CA ALA A 18 4.46 5.58 2.04
C ALA A 18 4.87 4.15 2.41
N VAL A 19 6.17 3.92 2.51
CA VAL A 19 6.74 2.72 3.11
C VAL A 19 7.42 3.14 4.41
N TYR A 20 6.94 2.62 5.51
CA TYR A 20 7.55 2.79 6.83
C TYR A 20 8.31 1.54 7.23
N MET A 21 9.51 1.70 7.76
CA MET A 21 10.28 0.58 8.30
C MET A 21 11.06 0.93 9.55
N GLY A 22 11.04 0.02 10.53
CA GLY A 22 11.88 0.03 11.70
C GLY A 22 13.04 -0.95 11.52
N VAL A 23 14.28 -0.45 11.57
CA VAL A 23 15.48 -1.26 11.37
C VAL A 23 16.60 -0.84 12.32
N ASP A 24 17.54 -1.76 12.59
CA ASP A 24 18.78 -1.43 13.25
C ASP A 24 19.57 -0.37 12.46
N PRO A 25 20.25 0.56 13.17
CA PRO A 25 21.11 1.56 12.52
C PRO A 25 22.12 0.94 11.53
N HIS A 26 22.72 -0.19 11.90
CA HIS A 26 23.71 -0.90 11.07
C HIS A 26 23.10 -1.53 9.79
N SER A 27 21.82 -1.81 9.80
CA SER A 27 21.10 -2.45 8.68
C SER A 27 20.34 -1.44 7.80
N ARG A 28 20.33 -0.17 8.17
CA ARG A 28 19.50 0.86 7.55
C ARG A 28 19.73 1.01 6.05
N GLU A 29 20.97 1.21 5.65
CA GLU A 29 21.31 1.43 4.23
C GLU A 29 20.90 0.23 3.37
N ARG A 30 21.21 -0.98 3.86
CA ARG A 30 20.81 -2.21 3.16
C ARG A 30 19.28 -2.37 3.08
N ALA A 31 18.55 -1.98 4.11
CA ALA A 31 17.09 -2.03 4.11
C ALA A 31 16.50 -1.05 3.09
N ILE A 32 17.04 0.16 3.01
CA ILE A 32 16.66 1.17 2.02
C ILE A 32 16.90 0.63 0.61
N GLU A 33 18.09 0.12 0.32
CA GLU A 33 18.41 -0.48 -0.99
C GLU A 33 17.45 -1.60 -1.38
N LEU A 34 17.08 -2.46 -0.42
CA LEU A 34 16.14 -3.55 -0.66
C LEU A 34 14.74 -3.04 -0.99
N VAL A 35 14.26 -1.99 -0.30
CA VAL A 35 12.96 -1.38 -0.62
C VAL A 35 12.98 -0.83 -2.05
N PHE A 36 13.98 -0.02 -2.40
CA PHE A 36 14.09 0.52 -3.76
C PHE A 36 14.18 -0.57 -4.81
N LYS A 37 14.93 -1.63 -4.54
CA LYS A 37 15.02 -2.79 -5.44
C LYS A 37 13.66 -3.49 -5.63
N GLU A 38 12.85 -3.63 -4.59
CA GLU A 38 11.52 -4.22 -4.72
C GLU A 38 10.55 -3.29 -5.46
N LEU A 39 10.62 -1.98 -5.21
CA LEU A 39 9.84 -1.00 -5.97
C LEU A 39 10.22 -1.00 -7.46
N ASP A 40 11.50 -1.08 -7.79
CA ASP A 40 11.98 -1.17 -9.17
C ASP A 40 11.54 -2.47 -9.86
N LYS A 41 11.50 -3.58 -9.14
CA LYS A 41 10.93 -4.82 -9.68
C LYS A 41 9.45 -4.68 -10.04
N LEU A 42 8.66 -3.98 -9.22
CA LEU A 42 7.25 -3.73 -9.52
C LEU A 42 7.07 -2.89 -10.78
N LYS A 43 8.01 -2.00 -11.11
CA LYS A 43 8.02 -1.20 -12.34
C LYS A 43 8.44 -1.99 -13.58
N THR A 44 9.36 -2.94 -13.41
CA THR A 44 10.07 -3.59 -14.52
C THR A 44 9.64 -5.04 -14.76
N GLN A 45 9.03 -5.69 -13.79
CA GLN A 45 8.68 -7.10 -13.85
C GLN A 45 7.21 -7.31 -13.45
N ARG A 46 6.47 -8.01 -14.29
CA ARG A 46 5.11 -8.43 -13.95
C ARG A 46 5.13 -9.40 -12.77
N LEU A 47 4.24 -9.18 -11.80
CA LEU A 47 4.03 -10.16 -10.74
C LEU A 47 3.55 -11.48 -11.33
N GLY A 48 4.16 -12.58 -10.89
CA GLY A 48 3.70 -13.91 -11.24
C GLY A 48 2.29 -14.19 -10.70
N THR A 49 1.55 -15.04 -11.40
CA THR A 49 0.16 -15.37 -11.07
C THR A 49 -0.02 -15.81 -9.60
N LEU A 50 0.90 -16.61 -9.08
CA LEU A 50 0.86 -17.08 -7.70
C LEU A 50 1.14 -15.93 -6.70
N GLN A 51 2.10 -15.07 -7.00
CA GLN A 51 2.43 -13.91 -6.16
C GLN A 51 1.26 -12.95 -6.06
N LEU A 52 0.65 -12.60 -7.21
CA LEU A 52 -0.53 -11.74 -7.26
C LEU A 52 -1.70 -12.36 -6.51
N SER A 53 -1.97 -13.66 -6.70
CA SER A 53 -3.04 -14.36 -5.99
C SER A 53 -2.84 -14.33 -4.47
N ASN A 54 -1.62 -14.56 -4.00
CA ASN A 54 -1.31 -14.53 -2.57
C ASN A 54 -1.45 -13.11 -1.99
N ALA A 55 -0.95 -12.09 -2.70
CA ALA A 55 -1.10 -10.69 -2.30
C ALA A 55 -2.59 -10.29 -2.19
N LYS A 56 -3.42 -10.65 -3.17
CA LYS A 56 -4.86 -10.42 -3.12
C LYS A 56 -5.52 -11.09 -1.94
N LYS A 57 -5.22 -12.37 -1.69
CA LYS A 57 -5.78 -13.11 -0.54
C LYS A 57 -5.42 -12.45 0.79
N GLN A 58 -4.16 -12.02 0.93
CA GLN A 58 -3.70 -11.34 2.13
C GLN A 58 -4.44 -10.01 2.33
N LEU A 59 -4.54 -9.20 1.29
CA LEU A 59 -5.20 -7.89 1.36
C LEU A 59 -6.71 -8.04 1.63
N ILE A 60 -7.39 -8.97 0.97
CA ILE A 60 -8.80 -9.27 1.22
C ILE A 60 -9.01 -9.71 2.67
N GLY A 61 -8.13 -10.55 3.21
CA GLY A 61 -8.18 -10.95 4.62
C GLY A 61 -8.03 -9.75 5.57
N GLN A 62 -7.11 -8.85 5.30
CA GLN A 62 -6.92 -7.63 6.10
C GLN A 62 -8.14 -6.70 6.04
N VAL A 63 -8.70 -6.49 4.84
CA VAL A 63 -9.91 -5.68 4.65
C VAL A 63 -11.11 -6.29 5.37
N ALA A 64 -11.30 -7.61 5.29
CA ALA A 64 -12.37 -8.30 6.01
C ALA A 64 -12.23 -8.14 7.53
N LEU A 65 -11.02 -8.36 8.07
CA LEU A 65 -10.76 -8.20 9.52
C LEU A 65 -10.95 -6.74 9.99
N SER A 66 -10.52 -5.76 9.20
CA SER A 66 -10.71 -4.35 9.55
C SER A 66 -12.19 -3.96 9.61
N ASN A 67 -13.01 -4.60 8.79
CA ASN A 67 -14.46 -4.34 8.74
C ASN A 67 -15.25 -5.02 9.89
N GLU A 68 -14.66 -5.98 10.62
CA GLU A 68 -15.27 -6.56 11.83
C GLU A 68 -15.35 -5.55 12.99
N SER A 69 -14.56 -4.50 12.97
CA SER A 69 -14.65 -3.42 13.94
C SER A 69 -15.73 -2.41 13.51
N GLY A 70 -16.86 -2.39 14.20
CA GLY A 70 -17.97 -1.46 13.90
C GLY A 70 -17.56 0.02 13.92
N MET A 71 -16.50 0.40 14.66
CA MET A 71 -15.95 1.74 14.64
C MET A 71 -15.23 2.03 13.31
N ASN A 72 -14.45 1.08 12.80
CA ASN A 72 -13.75 1.23 11.53
C ASN A 72 -14.74 1.26 10.35
N GLU A 73 -15.79 0.46 10.42
CA GLU A 73 -16.88 0.47 9.44
C GLU A 73 -17.57 1.84 9.43
N LEU A 74 -17.94 2.37 10.59
CA LEU A 74 -18.58 3.68 10.71
C LEU A 74 -17.68 4.80 10.18
N LEU A 75 -16.40 4.80 10.52
CA LEU A 75 -15.42 5.77 10.02
C LEU A 75 -15.23 5.66 8.50
N GLY A 76 -15.20 4.44 7.97
CA GLY A 76 -15.14 4.17 6.53
C GLY A 76 -16.35 4.74 5.79
N ILE A 77 -17.56 4.40 6.24
CA ILE A 77 -18.82 4.91 5.69
C ILE A 77 -18.87 6.46 5.76
N THR A 78 -18.50 7.03 6.90
CA THR A 78 -18.50 8.49 7.09
C THR A 78 -17.53 9.15 6.12
N ARG A 79 -16.33 8.61 5.95
CA ARG A 79 -15.33 9.13 5.01
C ARG A 79 -15.81 9.04 3.57
N SER A 80 -16.34 7.89 3.13
CA SER A 80 -16.88 7.72 1.79
C SER A 80 -18.04 8.68 1.51
N ALA A 81 -18.93 8.88 2.49
CA ALA A 81 -20.06 9.81 2.34
C ALA A 81 -19.64 11.28 2.12
N PHE A 82 -18.43 11.68 2.56
CA PHE A 82 -17.90 13.03 2.36
C PHE A 82 -17.15 13.21 1.04
N TYR A 83 -16.55 12.14 0.50
CA TYR A 83 -15.62 12.23 -0.62
C TYR A 83 -16.09 11.49 -1.88
N GLU A 84 -17.06 10.60 -1.75
CA GLU A 84 -17.52 9.73 -2.83
C GLU A 84 -19.04 9.84 -3.01
N GLU A 85 -19.51 9.78 -4.26
CA GLU A 85 -20.94 9.75 -4.57
C GLU A 85 -21.61 8.42 -4.19
N HIS A 86 -20.79 7.36 -4.01
CA HIS A 86 -21.23 6.00 -3.69
C HIS A 86 -20.41 5.40 -2.55
N ILE A 87 -21.11 4.88 -1.54
CA ILE A 87 -20.47 4.14 -0.44
C ILE A 87 -20.25 2.71 -0.89
N GLU A 88 -18.99 2.34 -1.09
CA GLU A 88 -18.65 0.97 -1.47
C GLU A 88 -18.93 -0.03 -0.35
N THR A 89 -19.61 -1.10 -0.71
CA THR A 89 -19.79 -2.25 0.18
C THR A 89 -18.51 -3.09 0.24
N LEU A 90 -18.32 -3.86 1.32
CA LEU A 90 -17.21 -4.82 1.43
C LEU A 90 -17.15 -5.78 0.22
N SER A 91 -18.31 -6.24 -0.27
CA SER A 91 -18.40 -7.14 -1.43
C SER A 91 -17.89 -6.47 -2.72
N GLU A 92 -18.20 -5.21 -2.94
CA GLU A 92 -17.72 -4.44 -4.08
C GLU A 92 -16.22 -4.22 -4.00
N THR A 93 -15.70 -3.86 -2.83
CA THR A 93 -14.26 -3.73 -2.58
C THR A 93 -13.52 -5.04 -2.86
N ILE A 94 -14.02 -6.17 -2.36
CA ILE A 94 -13.43 -7.48 -2.61
C ILE A 94 -13.45 -7.81 -4.12
N THR A 95 -14.55 -7.53 -4.81
CA THR A 95 -14.67 -7.76 -6.25
C THR A 95 -13.66 -6.93 -7.04
N LYS A 96 -13.48 -5.65 -6.69
CA LYS A 96 -12.45 -4.78 -7.28
C LYS A 96 -11.05 -5.33 -7.03
N LEU A 97 -10.73 -5.73 -5.80
CA LEU A 97 -9.43 -6.32 -5.47
C LEU A 97 -9.15 -7.60 -6.27
N GLN A 98 -10.17 -8.43 -6.48
CA GLN A 98 -10.05 -9.65 -7.28
C GLN A 98 -9.82 -9.39 -8.76
N SER A 99 -10.33 -8.30 -9.30
CA SER A 99 -10.20 -7.95 -10.72
C SER A 99 -8.82 -7.39 -11.09
N ILE A 100 -8.05 -6.84 -10.14
CA ILE A 100 -6.73 -6.24 -10.39
C ILE A 100 -5.80 -7.20 -11.13
N THR A 101 -5.13 -6.73 -12.16
CA THR A 101 -4.17 -7.49 -12.95
C THR A 101 -2.73 -7.12 -12.64
N SER A 102 -1.77 -7.95 -13.05
CA SER A 102 -0.35 -7.63 -12.91
C SER A 102 0.07 -6.43 -13.77
N ASP A 103 -0.61 -6.20 -14.89
CA ASP A 103 -0.34 -5.08 -15.79
C ASP A 103 -0.76 -3.77 -15.16
N GLU A 104 -1.97 -3.71 -14.61
CA GLU A 104 -2.45 -2.53 -13.87
C GLU A 104 -1.55 -2.19 -12.69
N LEU A 105 -1.05 -3.18 -11.95
CA LEU A 105 -0.08 -2.94 -10.87
C LEU A 105 1.23 -2.36 -11.37
N MET A 106 1.73 -2.83 -12.50
CA MET A 106 2.95 -2.32 -13.10
C MET A 106 2.77 -0.90 -13.64
N ASP A 107 1.63 -0.60 -14.23
CA ASP A 107 1.29 0.75 -14.72
C ASP A 107 1.25 1.75 -13.57
N VAL A 108 0.54 1.43 -12.48
CA VAL A 108 0.49 2.25 -11.26
C VAL A 108 1.86 2.39 -10.60
N ALA A 109 2.68 1.33 -10.57
CA ALA A 109 4.03 1.40 -10.03
C ALA A 109 4.92 2.37 -10.84
N ASN A 110 4.79 2.39 -12.16
CA ASN A 110 5.50 3.33 -13.02
C ASN A 110 5.02 4.78 -12.85
N GLU A 111 3.75 4.99 -12.55
CA GLU A 111 3.20 6.31 -12.27
C GLU A 111 3.66 6.85 -10.91
N ILE A 112 3.58 6.03 -9.85
CA ILE A 112 3.82 6.48 -8.47
C ILE A 112 5.31 6.55 -8.14
N TYR A 113 6.11 5.56 -8.56
CA TYR A 113 7.51 5.45 -8.17
C TYR A 113 8.46 6.19 -9.12
N CYS A 114 8.18 7.46 -9.41
CA CYS A 114 9.10 8.35 -10.11
C CYS A 114 10.13 8.89 -9.12
N GLU A 115 11.42 8.86 -9.48
CA GLU A 115 12.52 9.32 -8.60
C GLU A 115 12.33 10.74 -8.09
N ASP A 116 11.82 11.64 -8.93
CA ASP A 116 11.57 13.04 -8.60
C ASP A 116 10.45 13.24 -7.55
N ASN A 117 9.61 12.23 -7.33
CA ASN A 117 8.48 12.26 -6.40
C ASN A 117 8.76 11.52 -5.09
N ILE A 118 9.93 10.90 -4.94
CA ILE A 118 10.27 10.13 -3.75
C ILE A 118 10.96 11.04 -2.73
N ASN A 119 10.38 11.12 -1.54
CA ASN A 119 10.97 11.78 -0.38
C ASN A 119 11.31 10.74 0.67
N MET A 120 12.43 10.90 1.34
CA MET A 120 12.89 10.01 2.40
C MET A 120 13.06 10.79 3.70
N LEU A 121 12.49 10.25 4.78
CA LEU A 121 12.66 10.78 6.13
C LEU A 121 13.29 9.70 7.02
N ILE A 122 14.38 10.06 7.68
CA ILE A 122 15.13 9.15 8.55
C ILE A 122 15.13 9.69 9.98
N PHE A 123 14.63 8.92 10.91
CA PHE A 123 14.74 9.18 12.33
C PHE A 123 15.90 8.34 12.90
N ASN A 124 16.89 9.00 13.47
CA ASN A 124 17.95 8.33 14.21
C ASN A 124 17.59 8.34 15.70
N GLY A 125 17.82 7.22 16.40
CA GLY A 125 17.79 7.22 17.86
C GLY A 125 18.84 8.19 18.39
N MET A 126 18.51 8.91 19.45
CA MET A 126 19.53 9.64 20.22
C MET A 126 20.41 8.62 20.91
N GLU A 127 21.75 8.74 20.75
CA GLU A 127 22.72 7.99 21.52
C GLU A 127 22.73 8.41 23.00
#